data_fae9a99e213938e19886f335be705ab6
#
_entry.id   fae9a99e213938e19886f335be705ab6
#
_cell.length_a   1.000
_cell.length_b   1.000
_cell.length_c   1.000
_cell.angle_alpha   90.00
_cell.angle_beta   90.00
_cell.angle_gamma   90.00
#
_symmetry.space_group_name_H-M   'P 1'
#
loop_
_entity.id
_entity.type
_entity.pdbx_description
1 polymer ?
#
loop_
_entity_poly.entity_id
_entity_poly.type
_entity_poly.pdbx_seq_one_letter_code
_entity_poly.pdbx_strand_id
1 'polypeptide(L)'
;MSDDKKIIFSMSGLTKTYTSAQTPVLKNIYLSFFYGAKIGILGLNGSGKSTLLKIIAGVDKNYQGDVTFLQDYSVGYLEQEPQLDDNKTVMEVVREGAAETVAILDEYNKINDMFGLEEVYSNPDKMEKLMNRQAELQDQIDAANAWELDTKLEIAMDALRTPDGDKKIGVLSGGERRRVALCRLLLQEPDVLLLDEPTNHLDAESVHWLEHHLAQYKGTVIAVTHDRYFLDNVAGWILELDRGEGIPWKGNYSSWLDQKSKRMAQESKVASKRQKTLERELEWVRQGAKGRQTKQKARLNNYDKLMSQDQKQLDDKLEIYIPNGPRLGTNVIEAVGVSKGFDDKLLYEDLNFKLPQA
;
A
#
# COMPACT_ATOMS: atom_id res chain seq x y z
N MET A 1 -2.76 -30.12 8.37
CA MET A 1 -2.82 -29.85 6.93
C MET A 1 -1.85 -28.72 6.67
N SER A 2 -0.75 -28.98 6.00
CA SER A 2 0.20 -27.94 5.58
C SER A 2 -0.49 -27.14 4.50
N ASP A 3 -0.86 -25.89 4.83
CA ASP A 3 -1.20 -24.90 3.82
C ASP A 3 0.07 -24.72 2.96
N ASP A 4 0.10 -25.36 1.81
CA ASP A 4 1.10 -25.10 0.78
C ASP A 4 0.87 -23.67 0.28
N LYS A 5 1.50 -22.71 0.96
CA LYS A 5 1.44 -21.30 0.59
C LYS A 5 2.12 -21.13 -0.74
N LYS A 6 1.32 -21.04 -1.80
CA LYS A 6 1.80 -20.83 -3.16
C LYS A 6 2.49 -19.46 -3.24
N ILE A 7 3.77 -19.46 -3.62
CA ILE A 7 4.52 -18.21 -3.86
C ILE A 7 3.97 -17.59 -5.14
N ILE A 8 3.61 -16.32 -5.10
CA ILE A 8 3.09 -15.57 -6.26
C ILE A 8 4.19 -14.82 -6.99
N PHE A 9 5.12 -14.23 -6.25
CA PHE A 9 6.33 -13.63 -6.79
C PHE A 9 7.46 -13.62 -5.76
N SER A 10 8.69 -13.49 -6.24
CA SER A 10 9.90 -13.41 -5.42
C SER A 10 10.85 -12.34 -5.94
N MET A 11 11.62 -11.78 -5.02
CA MET A 11 12.70 -10.83 -5.27
C MET A 11 14.00 -11.43 -4.82
N SER A 12 15.05 -11.31 -5.65
CA SER A 12 16.39 -11.81 -5.36
C SER A 12 17.40 -10.71 -5.60
N GLY A 13 18.04 -10.22 -4.53
CA GLY A 13 19.07 -9.19 -4.60
C GLY A 13 18.60 -7.84 -5.11
N LEU A 14 17.30 -7.51 -4.93
CA LEU A 14 16.72 -6.28 -5.45
C LEU A 14 17.42 -5.06 -4.86
N THR A 15 18.04 -4.27 -5.75
CA THR A 15 18.73 -3.02 -5.39
C THR A 15 18.31 -1.90 -6.34
N LYS A 16 17.92 -0.76 -5.79
CA LYS A 16 17.53 0.44 -6.56
C LYS A 16 18.31 1.65 -6.08
N THR A 17 18.99 2.30 -7.02
CA THR A 17 19.68 3.58 -6.80
C THR A 17 19.18 4.59 -7.83
N TYR A 18 18.78 5.77 -7.39
CA TYR A 18 18.46 6.89 -8.29
C TYR A 18 19.75 7.64 -8.66
N THR A 19 19.82 8.16 -9.87
CA THR A 19 20.97 8.92 -10.37
C THR A 19 21.31 10.16 -9.54
N SER A 20 20.32 10.72 -8.84
CA SER A 20 20.48 11.85 -7.94
C SER A 20 20.90 11.47 -6.50
N ALA A 21 20.91 10.18 -6.17
CA ALA A 21 21.19 9.70 -4.82
C ALA A 21 22.54 8.97 -4.77
N GLN A 22 23.37 9.28 -3.75
CA GLN A 22 24.65 8.59 -3.52
C GLN A 22 24.48 7.20 -2.90
N THR A 23 23.34 6.95 -2.26
CA THR A 23 23.05 5.70 -1.57
C THR A 23 21.84 4.99 -2.18
N PRO A 24 21.82 3.65 -2.23
CA PRO A 24 20.66 2.91 -2.74
C PRO A 24 19.44 3.11 -1.83
N VAL A 25 18.28 3.36 -2.46
CA VAL A 25 16.99 3.47 -1.76
C VAL A 25 16.47 2.09 -1.34
N LEU A 26 16.67 1.07 -2.19
CA LEU A 26 16.45 -0.34 -1.85
C LEU A 26 17.78 -1.08 -2.00
N LYS A 27 18.13 -1.92 -1.03
CA LYS A 27 19.42 -2.53 -0.93
C LYS A 27 19.32 -4.03 -0.70
N ASN A 28 19.66 -4.80 -1.73
CA ASN A 28 19.85 -6.24 -1.65
C ASN A 28 18.68 -6.98 -0.98
N ILE A 29 17.42 -6.69 -1.43
CA ILE A 29 16.21 -7.25 -0.84
C ILE A 29 15.99 -8.66 -1.38
N TYR A 30 15.76 -9.62 -0.47
CA TYR A 30 15.37 -11.01 -0.74
C TYR A 30 14.05 -11.30 -0.05
N LEU A 31 12.97 -11.40 -0.81
CA LEU A 31 11.62 -11.63 -0.28
C LEU A 31 10.83 -12.53 -1.21
N SER A 32 9.97 -13.36 -0.63
CA SER A 32 8.97 -14.13 -1.36
C SER A 32 7.58 -13.83 -0.80
N PHE A 33 6.62 -13.65 -1.70
CA PHE A 33 5.26 -13.26 -1.38
C PHE A 33 4.31 -14.41 -1.69
N PHE A 34 3.38 -14.66 -0.78
CA PHE A 34 2.43 -15.77 -0.91
C PHE A 34 1.08 -15.28 -1.40
N TYR A 35 0.39 -16.10 -2.17
CA TYR A 35 -0.97 -15.85 -2.62
C TYR A 35 -1.91 -15.65 -1.42
N GLY A 36 -2.80 -14.67 -1.52
CA GLY A 36 -3.75 -14.34 -0.45
C GLY A 36 -3.17 -13.59 0.75
N ALA A 37 -1.84 -13.31 0.77
CA ALA A 37 -1.24 -12.55 1.87
C ALA A 37 -1.71 -11.08 1.88
N LYS A 38 -1.96 -10.54 3.08
CA LYS A 38 -2.26 -9.13 3.31
C LYS A 38 -1.07 -8.47 3.97
N ILE A 39 -0.40 -7.58 3.25
CA ILE A 39 0.91 -7.04 3.63
C ILE A 39 0.86 -5.52 3.71
N GLY A 40 1.14 -4.98 4.88
CA GLY A 40 1.35 -3.55 5.07
C GLY A 40 2.83 -3.19 4.93
N ILE A 41 3.16 -2.17 4.15
CA ILE A 41 4.55 -1.67 4.04
C ILE A 41 4.69 -0.43 4.90
N LEU A 42 5.65 -0.47 5.84
CA LEU A 42 6.02 0.62 6.71
C LEU A 42 7.43 1.11 6.43
N GLY A 43 7.68 2.38 6.73
CA GLY A 43 9.01 2.99 6.63
C GLY A 43 8.93 4.51 6.62
N LEU A 44 10.05 5.17 6.87
CA LEU A 44 10.15 6.63 6.85
C LEU A 44 9.87 7.18 5.43
N ASN A 45 9.59 8.48 5.32
CA ASN A 45 9.47 9.13 4.02
C ASN A 45 10.82 9.02 3.28
N GLY A 46 10.75 8.64 2.00
CA GLY A 46 11.95 8.38 1.21
C GLY A 46 12.59 6.99 1.39
N SER A 47 12.04 6.12 2.24
CA SER A 47 12.59 4.75 2.44
C SER A 47 12.39 3.80 1.26
N GLY A 48 11.70 4.23 0.19
CA GLY A 48 11.51 3.44 -1.02
C GLY A 48 10.19 2.67 -1.10
N LYS A 49 9.19 2.97 -0.26
CA LYS A 49 7.87 2.30 -0.26
C LYS A 49 7.20 2.33 -1.64
N SER A 50 6.94 3.50 -2.18
CA SER A 50 6.32 3.66 -3.51
C SER A 50 7.24 3.14 -4.64
N THR A 51 8.57 3.23 -4.46
CA THR A 51 9.53 2.64 -5.40
C THR A 51 9.38 1.12 -5.46
N LEU A 52 9.25 0.47 -4.30
CA LEU A 52 9.02 -0.97 -4.23
C LEU A 52 7.71 -1.36 -4.91
N LEU A 53 6.60 -0.63 -4.65
CA LEU A 53 5.33 -0.87 -5.33
C LEU A 53 5.45 -0.72 -6.85
N LYS A 54 6.12 0.34 -7.35
CA LYS A 54 6.34 0.55 -8.79
C LYS A 54 7.16 -0.56 -9.45
N ILE A 55 8.13 -1.11 -8.74
CA ILE A 55 8.91 -2.25 -9.22
C ILE A 55 8.04 -3.51 -9.29
N ILE A 56 7.24 -3.79 -8.25
CA ILE A 56 6.31 -4.93 -8.23
C ILE A 56 5.25 -4.76 -9.33
N ALA A 57 4.75 -3.55 -9.55
CA ALA A 57 3.79 -3.24 -10.62
C ALA A 57 4.40 -3.34 -12.03
N GLY A 58 5.73 -3.52 -12.17
CA GLY A 58 6.41 -3.52 -13.46
C GLY A 58 6.52 -2.16 -14.13
N VAL A 59 6.15 -1.07 -13.43
CA VAL A 59 6.24 0.32 -13.89
C VAL A 59 7.70 0.79 -13.90
N ASP A 60 8.45 0.50 -12.83
CA ASP A 60 9.89 0.79 -12.75
C ASP A 60 10.70 -0.48 -13.03
N LYS A 61 11.35 -0.52 -14.18
CA LYS A 61 12.20 -1.64 -14.63
C LYS A 61 13.69 -1.38 -14.45
N ASN A 62 14.07 -0.21 -13.95
CA ASN A 62 15.47 0.18 -13.79
C ASN A 62 15.95 -0.14 -12.36
N TYR A 63 16.29 -1.39 -12.10
CA TYR A 63 16.83 -1.90 -10.84
C TYR A 63 17.85 -3.01 -11.10
N GLN A 64 18.62 -3.38 -10.09
CA GLN A 64 19.52 -4.53 -10.09
C GLN A 64 18.88 -5.68 -9.31
N GLY A 65 19.23 -6.92 -9.68
CA GLY A 65 18.61 -8.12 -9.13
C GLY A 65 17.42 -8.59 -9.95
N ASP A 66 16.72 -9.60 -9.46
CA ASP A 66 15.63 -10.25 -10.17
C ASP A 66 14.31 -10.12 -9.41
N VAL A 67 13.22 -9.82 -10.14
CA VAL A 67 11.85 -9.92 -9.67
C VAL A 67 11.13 -10.89 -10.57
N THR A 68 10.78 -12.06 -10.02
CA THR A 68 10.17 -13.15 -10.78
C THR A 68 8.73 -13.35 -10.32
N PHE A 69 7.78 -13.19 -11.24
CA PHE A 69 6.38 -13.56 -11.04
C PHE A 69 6.15 -14.98 -11.54
N LEU A 70 5.27 -15.71 -10.86
CA LEU A 70 4.67 -16.89 -11.46
C LEU A 70 3.81 -16.45 -12.66
N GLN A 71 3.83 -17.23 -13.74
CA GLN A 71 3.02 -16.96 -14.93
C GLN A 71 1.53 -16.92 -14.56
N ASP A 72 0.76 -16.12 -15.33
CA ASP A 72 -0.70 -16.02 -15.28
C ASP A 72 -1.31 -15.27 -14.08
N TYR A 73 -0.54 -14.44 -13.36
CA TYR A 73 -1.10 -13.56 -12.33
C TYR A 73 -1.27 -12.12 -12.80
N SER A 74 -2.46 -11.58 -12.58
CA SER A 74 -2.77 -10.18 -12.84
C SER A 74 -2.31 -9.29 -11.69
N VAL A 75 -1.77 -8.11 -12.03
CA VAL A 75 -1.30 -7.12 -11.06
C VAL A 75 -2.04 -5.82 -11.28
N GLY A 76 -2.73 -5.35 -10.26
CA GLY A 76 -3.37 -4.05 -10.25
C GLY A 76 -2.64 -3.07 -9.33
N TYR A 77 -2.46 -1.83 -9.76
CA TYR A 77 -1.72 -0.83 -9.00
C TYR A 77 -2.50 0.49 -8.91
N LEU A 78 -2.78 0.93 -7.69
CA LEU A 78 -3.29 2.26 -7.40
C LEU A 78 -2.12 3.22 -7.18
N GLU A 79 -1.86 4.06 -8.16
CA GLU A 79 -0.86 5.13 -8.05
C GLU A 79 -1.35 6.27 -7.14
N GLN A 80 -0.40 7.03 -6.61
CA GLN A 80 -0.71 8.22 -5.81
C GLN A 80 -1.50 9.26 -6.62
N GLU A 81 -1.18 9.43 -7.91
CA GLU A 81 -1.88 10.29 -8.86
C GLU A 81 -2.30 9.45 -10.08
N PRO A 82 -3.46 8.78 -10.04
CA PRO A 82 -3.89 7.90 -11.11
C PRO A 82 -4.20 8.67 -12.38
N GLN A 83 -3.69 8.18 -13.50
CA GLN A 83 -3.98 8.71 -14.82
C GLN A 83 -5.29 8.08 -15.33
N LEU A 84 -6.30 8.92 -15.53
CA LEU A 84 -7.59 8.56 -16.10
C LEU A 84 -7.84 9.39 -17.34
N ASP A 85 -8.64 8.87 -18.29
CA ASP A 85 -9.02 9.61 -19.50
C ASP A 85 -10.03 10.71 -19.16
N ASP A 86 -9.62 11.96 -19.33
CA ASP A 86 -10.41 13.15 -19.02
C ASP A 86 -11.72 13.27 -19.83
N ASN A 87 -11.80 12.60 -20.99
CA ASN A 87 -12.98 12.64 -21.86
C ASN A 87 -14.08 11.67 -21.44
N LYS A 88 -13.74 10.64 -20.66
CA LYS A 88 -14.68 9.62 -20.19
C LYS A 88 -15.49 10.12 -18.98
N THR A 89 -16.64 9.51 -18.80
CA THR A 89 -17.46 9.69 -17.61
C THR A 89 -16.95 8.79 -16.47
N VAL A 90 -17.38 9.07 -15.24
CA VAL A 90 -17.06 8.23 -14.06
C VAL A 90 -17.55 6.80 -14.27
N MET A 91 -18.79 6.62 -14.76
CA MET A 91 -19.37 5.30 -15.03
C MET A 91 -18.58 4.52 -16.08
N GLU A 92 -18.17 5.18 -17.17
CA GLU A 92 -17.34 4.55 -18.19
C GLU A 92 -16.01 4.04 -17.65
N VAL A 93 -15.36 4.84 -16.80
CA VAL A 93 -14.08 4.42 -16.15
C VAL A 93 -14.30 3.31 -15.14
N VAL A 94 -15.37 3.36 -14.34
CA VAL A 94 -15.67 2.31 -13.35
C VAL A 94 -15.99 0.99 -14.05
N ARG A 95 -16.73 1.02 -15.17
CA ARG A 95 -17.04 -0.16 -16.00
C ARG A 95 -15.80 -0.83 -16.61
N GLU A 96 -14.72 -0.08 -16.84
CA GLU A 96 -13.44 -0.67 -17.26
C GLU A 96 -12.90 -1.69 -16.25
N GLY A 97 -13.21 -1.53 -14.96
CA GLY A 97 -12.85 -2.50 -13.92
C GLY A 97 -13.51 -3.87 -14.11
N ALA A 98 -14.65 -3.92 -14.78
CA ALA A 98 -15.38 -5.14 -15.07
C ALA A 98 -15.41 -5.45 -16.58
N ALA A 99 -14.36 -5.06 -17.33
CA ALA A 99 -14.33 -5.08 -18.79
C ALA A 99 -14.65 -6.46 -19.38
N GLU A 100 -14.17 -7.56 -18.78
CA GLU A 100 -14.47 -8.92 -19.24
C GLU A 100 -15.96 -9.23 -19.12
N THR A 101 -16.55 -8.92 -17.97
CA THR A 101 -17.98 -9.13 -17.70
C THR A 101 -18.85 -8.25 -18.60
N VAL A 102 -18.45 -6.99 -18.80
CA VAL A 102 -19.13 -6.06 -19.71
C VAL A 102 -19.10 -6.59 -21.14
N ALA A 103 -17.94 -7.10 -21.60
CA ALA A 103 -17.81 -7.64 -22.96
C ALA A 103 -18.73 -8.86 -23.19
N ILE A 104 -18.87 -9.75 -22.21
CA ILE A 104 -19.77 -10.90 -22.28
C ILE A 104 -21.23 -10.45 -22.37
N LEU A 105 -21.64 -9.48 -21.52
CA LEU A 105 -22.99 -8.91 -21.54
C LEU A 105 -23.30 -8.19 -22.87
N ASP A 106 -22.35 -7.42 -23.36
CA ASP A 106 -22.50 -6.71 -24.64
C ASP A 106 -22.62 -7.68 -25.81
N GLU A 107 -21.84 -8.77 -25.82
CA GLU A 107 -21.96 -9.80 -26.84
C GLU A 107 -23.31 -10.51 -26.77
N TYR A 108 -23.76 -10.85 -25.56
CA TYR A 108 -25.07 -11.46 -25.31
C TYR A 108 -26.22 -10.56 -25.85
N ASN A 109 -26.19 -9.27 -25.52
CA ASN A 109 -27.18 -8.31 -25.99
C ASN A 109 -27.16 -8.14 -27.50
N LYS A 110 -25.96 -8.07 -28.14
CA LYS A 110 -25.83 -8.02 -29.59
C LYS A 110 -26.43 -9.25 -30.25
N ILE A 111 -26.24 -10.44 -29.70
CA ILE A 111 -26.86 -11.67 -30.26
C ILE A 111 -28.38 -11.59 -30.12
N ASN A 112 -28.92 -11.08 -29.00
CA ASN A 112 -30.36 -10.89 -28.86
C ASN A 112 -30.94 -9.95 -29.93
N ASP A 113 -30.23 -8.84 -30.22
CA ASP A 113 -30.63 -7.90 -31.25
C ASP A 113 -30.57 -8.55 -32.66
N MET A 114 -29.59 -9.43 -32.90
CA MET A 114 -29.44 -10.11 -34.17
C MET A 114 -30.57 -11.10 -34.49
N PHE A 115 -31.23 -11.68 -33.51
CA PHE A 115 -32.36 -12.59 -33.74
C PHE A 115 -33.55 -11.93 -34.45
N GLY A 116 -33.69 -10.60 -34.33
CA GLY A 116 -34.71 -9.82 -35.03
C GLY A 116 -34.40 -9.51 -36.49
N LEU A 117 -33.19 -9.82 -36.98
CA LEU A 117 -32.76 -9.51 -38.34
C LEU A 117 -33.27 -10.56 -39.32
N GLU A 118 -33.79 -10.11 -40.47
CA GLU A 118 -34.34 -10.98 -41.53
C GLU A 118 -33.32 -11.99 -42.03
N GLU A 119 -32.04 -11.60 -42.13
CA GLU A 119 -30.94 -12.46 -42.55
C GLU A 119 -30.66 -13.64 -41.60
N VAL A 120 -31.09 -13.54 -40.33
CA VAL A 120 -30.87 -14.54 -39.31
C VAL A 120 -32.06 -15.49 -39.21
N TYR A 121 -33.28 -14.97 -39.03
CA TYR A 121 -34.44 -15.83 -38.85
C TYR A 121 -34.84 -16.56 -40.16
N SER A 122 -34.39 -16.08 -41.34
CA SER A 122 -34.57 -16.76 -42.62
C SER A 122 -33.52 -17.84 -42.90
N ASN A 123 -32.47 -17.97 -42.05
CA ASN A 123 -31.38 -18.93 -42.25
C ASN A 123 -31.23 -19.85 -41.04
N PRO A 124 -31.68 -21.13 -41.10
CA PRO A 124 -31.62 -22.07 -39.99
C PRO A 124 -30.20 -22.27 -39.42
N ASP A 125 -29.17 -22.36 -40.29
CA ASP A 125 -27.80 -22.60 -39.87
C ASP A 125 -27.21 -21.41 -39.08
N LYS A 126 -27.57 -20.17 -39.47
CA LYS A 126 -27.19 -18.96 -38.74
C LYS A 126 -27.90 -18.89 -37.38
N MET A 127 -29.19 -19.24 -37.39
CA MET A 127 -30.01 -19.25 -36.18
C MET A 127 -29.43 -20.23 -35.13
N GLU A 128 -29.14 -21.47 -35.55
CA GLU A 128 -28.56 -22.49 -34.67
C GLU A 128 -27.22 -22.06 -34.05
N LYS A 129 -26.33 -21.48 -34.88
CA LYS A 129 -25.04 -20.95 -34.37
C LYS A 129 -25.21 -19.84 -33.34
N LEU A 130 -26.13 -18.91 -33.55
CA LEU A 130 -26.40 -17.83 -32.62
C LEU A 130 -27.05 -18.36 -31.35
N MET A 131 -27.96 -19.32 -31.41
CA MET A 131 -28.56 -19.95 -30.22
C MET A 131 -27.51 -20.68 -29.38
N ASN A 132 -26.61 -21.44 -30.02
CA ASN A 132 -25.52 -22.11 -29.29
C ASN A 132 -24.58 -21.10 -28.62
N ARG A 133 -24.21 -20.02 -29.33
CA ARG A 133 -23.36 -18.98 -28.76
C ARG A 133 -24.05 -18.22 -27.60
N GLN A 134 -25.34 -17.93 -27.75
CA GLN A 134 -26.14 -17.32 -26.68
C GLN A 134 -26.17 -18.21 -25.41
N ALA A 135 -26.36 -19.53 -25.59
CA ALA A 135 -26.36 -20.46 -24.46
C ALA A 135 -24.98 -20.49 -23.72
N GLU A 136 -23.87 -20.53 -24.48
CA GLU A 136 -22.53 -20.44 -23.92
C GLU A 136 -22.31 -19.13 -23.13
N LEU A 137 -22.77 -18.00 -23.67
CA LEU A 137 -22.65 -16.70 -22.98
C LEU A 137 -23.55 -16.64 -21.75
N GLN A 138 -24.75 -17.22 -21.81
CA GLN A 138 -25.63 -17.29 -20.65
C GLN A 138 -25.00 -18.09 -19.52
N ASP A 139 -24.40 -19.24 -19.80
CA ASP A 139 -23.67 -20.02 -18.80
C ASP A 139 -22.51 -19.20 -18.18
N GLN A 140 -21.79 -18.41 -18.98
CA GLN A 140 -20.72 -17.53 -18.50
C GLN A 140 -21.27 -16.39 -17.62
N ILE A 141 -22.38 -15.76 -18.02
CA ILE A 141 -23.04 -14.70 -17.27
C ILE A 141 -23.52 -15.21 -15.92
N ASP A 142 -24.13 -16.41 -15.90
CA ASP A 142 -24.63 -17.05 -14.67
C ASP A 142 -23.47 -17.45 -13.74
N ALA A 143 -22.38 -18.00 -14.30
CA ALA A 143 -21.19 -18.36 -13.54
C ALA A 143 -20.49 -17.15 -12.91
N ALA A 144 -20.46 -16.03 -13.62
CA ALA A 144 -19.88 -14.77 -13.14
C ALA A 144 -20.85 -13.91 -12.29
N ASN A 145 -22.12 -14.32 -12.15
CA ASN A 145 -23.22 -13.51 -11.59
C ASN A 145 -23.27 -12.10 -12.22
N ALA A 146 -23.13 -12.04 -13.54
CA ALA A 146 -22.97 -10.80 -14.29
C ALA A 146 -24.28 -10.03 -14.48
N TRP A 147 -25.45 -10.67 -14.24
CA TRP A 147 -26.76 -9.98 -14.27
C TRP A 147 -26.88 -8.85 -13.25
N GLU A 148 -26.13 -8.96 -12.13
CA GLU A 148 -26.11 -7.97 -11.06
C GLU A 148 -24.96 -6.96 -11.20
N LEU A 149 -24.29 -6.91 -12.38
CA LEU A 149 -23.12 -6.07 -12.56
C LEU A 149 -23.39 -4.60 -12.22
N ASP A 150 -24.44 -4.01 -12.79
CA ASP A 150 -24.75 -2.58 -12.56
C ASP A 150 -25.00 -2.30 -11.06
N THR A 151 -25.69 -3.21 -10.38
CA THR A 151 -25.87 -3.11 -8.91
C THR A 151 -24.55 -3.19 -8.14
N LYS A 152 -23.62 -4.08 -8.56
CA LYS A 152 -22.28 -4.18 -7.95
C LYS A 152 -21.48 -2.90 -8.17
N LEU A 153 -21.55 -2.33 -9.37
CA LEU A 153 -20.88 -1.06 -9.68
C LEU A 153 -21.44 0.08 -8.81
N GLU A 154 -22.76 0.21 -8.71
CA GLU A 154 -23.41 1.22 -7.88
C GLU A 154 -23.05 1.08 -6.39
N ILE A 155 -23.08 -0.13 -5.83
CA ILE A 155 -22.67 -0.39 -4.45
C ILE A 155 -21.21 0.02 -4.19
N ALA A 156 -20.29 -0.32 -5.12
CA ALA A 156 -18.89 0.05 -4.97
C ALA A 156 -18.67 1.56 -5.09
N MET A 157 -19.39 2.20 -6.01
CA MET A 157 -19.35 3.65 -6.21
C MET A 157 -19.90 4.40 -4.99
N ASP A 158 -21.02 3.95 -4.42
CA ASP A 158 -21.64 4.56 -3.23
C ASP A 158 -20.74 4.38 -2.01
N ALA A 159 -20.22 3.18 -1.78
CA ALA A 159 -19.33 2.87 -0.65
C ALA A 159 -18.04 3.70 -0.66
N LEU A 160 -17.48 4.00 -1.81
CA LEU A 160 -16.30 4.85 -1.97
C LEU A 160 -16.66 6.33 -2.18
N ARG A 161 -17.95 6.66 -2.16
CA ARG A 161 -18.47 8.03 -2.39
C ARG A 161 -17.84 8.65 -3.65
N THR A 162 -17.86 7.89 -4.74
CA THR A 162 -17.42 8.42 -6.04
C THR A 162 -18.41 9.50 -6.51
N PRO A 163 -17.98 10.43 -7.36
CA PRO A 163 -18.91 11.38 -7.99
C PRO A 163 -19.93 10.66 -8.89
N ASP A 164 -21.04 11.37 -9.21
CA ASP A 164 -22.08 10.84 -10.09
C ASP A 164 -21.51 10.27 -11.39
N GLY A 165 -22.07 9.15 -11.84
CA GLY A 165 -21.59 8.38 -12.99
C GLY A 165 -21.50 9.18 -14.30
N ASP A 166 -22.36 10.20 -14.47
CA ASP A 166 -22.41 11.03 -15.68
C ASP A 166 -21.37 12.15 -15.73
N LYS A 167 -20.68 12.43 -14.60
CA LYS A 167 -19.65 13.48 -14.55
C LYS A 167 -18.42 13.04 -15.36
N LYS A 168 -17.84 13.98 -16.10
CA LYS A 168 -16.58 13.74 -16.80
C LYS A 168 -15.40 13.75 -15.84
N ILE A 169 -14.43 12.88 -16.07
CA ILE A 169 -13.19 12.79 -15.30
C ILE A 169 -12.42 14.11 -15.28
N GLY A 170 -12.41 14.84 -16.41
CA GLY A 170 -11.68 16.10 -16.57
C GLY A 170 -12.07 17.22 -15.59
N VAL A 171 -13.29 17.17 -15.02
CA VAL A 171 -13.77 18.20 -14.06
C VAL A 171 -13.59 17.78 -12.60
N LEU A 172 -13.10 16.58 -12.34
CA LEU A 172 -12.96 16.04 -10.98
C LEU A 172 -11.71 16.58 -10.28
N SER A 173 -11.82 16.76 -8.97
CA SER A 173 -10.67 16.99 -8.11
C SER A 173 -9.74 15.77 -8.05
N GLY A 174 -8.47 15.94 -7.63
CA GLY A 174 -7.53 14.84 -7.49
C GLY A 174 -8.01 13.74 -6.55
N GLY A 175 -8.68 14.09 -5.45
CA GLY A 175 -9.25 13.12 -4.51
C GLY A 175 -10.41 12.33 -5.11
N GLU A 176 -11.28 12.98 -5.92
CA GLU A 176 -12.37 12.30 -6.62
C GLU A 176 -11.85 11.35 -7.69
N ARG A 177 -10.88 11.78 -8.50
CA ARG A 177 -10.21 10.92 -9.49
C ARG A 177 -9.60 9.67 -8.83
N ARG A 178 -9.01 9.85 -7.66
CA ARG A 178 -8.42 8.75 -6.91
C ARG A 178 -9.47 7.74 -6.42
N ARG A 179 -10.62 8.21 -5.92
CA ARG A 179 -11.72 7.33 -5.53
C ARG A 179 -12.29 6.54 -6.71
N VAL A 180 -12.43 7.18 -7.86
CA VAL A 180 -12.86 6.51 -9.11
C VAL A 180 -11.84 5.46 -9.55
N ALA A 181 -10.55 5.77 -9.50
CA ALA A 181 -9.48 4.83 -9.83
C ALA A 181 -9.43 3.64 -8.86
N LEU A 182 -9.61 3.88 -7.56
CA LEU A 182 -9.70 2.82 -6.56
C LEU A 182 -10.91 1.94 -6.81
N CYS A 183 -12.09 2.52 -7.09
CA CYS A 183 -13.31 1.79 -7.41
C CYS A 183 -13.09 0.87 -8.61
N ARG A 184 -12.57 1.40 -9.72
CA ARG A 184 -12.23 0.62 -10.92
C ARG A 184 -11.30 -0.54 -10.60
N LEU A 185 -10.25 -0.28 -9.83
CA LEU A 185 -9.23 -1.26 -9.49
C LEU A 185 -9.77 -2.40 -8.61
N LEU A 186 -10.62 -2.09 -7.64
CA LEU A 186 -11.25 -3.10 -6.78
C LEU A 186 -12.21 -4.00 -7.57
N LEU A 187 -12.95 -3.44 -8.53
CA LEU A 187 -13.85 -4.18 -9.41
C LEU A 187 -13.10 -5.09 -10.40
N GLN A 188 -11.85 -4.76 -10.73
CA GLN A 188 -10.99 -5.58 -11.60
C GLN A 188 -10.54 -6.88 -10.92
N GLU A 189 -10.56 -6.94 -9.59
CA GLU A 189 -10.18 -8.10 -8.76
C GLU A 189 -8.85 -8.76 -9.17
N PRO A 190 -7.73 -8.02 -9.34
CA PRO A 190 -6.47 -8.60 -9.74
C PRO A 190 -5.91 -9.57 -8.68
N ASP A 191 -5.10 -10.56 -9.08
CA ASP A 191 -4.48 -11.51 -8.16
C ASP A 191 -3.53 -10.85 -7.16
N VAL A 192 -2.87 -9.77 -7.59
CA VAL A 192 -2.02 -8.91 -6.75
C VAL A 192 -2.52 -7.48 -6.79
N LEU A 193 -2.99 -6.99 -5.68
CA LEU A 193 -3.49 -5.63 -5.50
C LEU A 193 -2.45 -4.78 -4.76
N LEU A 194 -1.93 -3.77 -5.44
CA LEU A 194 -0.93 -2.83 -4.93
C LEU A 194 -1.58 -1.48 -4.66
N LEU A 195 -1.55 -1.03 -3.41
CA LEU A 195 -2.22 0.19 -2.96
C LEU A 195 -1.21 1.17 -2.35
N ASP A 196 -1.03 2.33 -2.96
CA ASP A 196 -0.18 3.40 -2.40
C ASP A 196 -1.08 4.44 -1.73
N GLU A 197 -1.09 4.49 -0.39
CA GLU A 197 -1.91 5.37 0.46
C GLU A 197 -3.43 5.31 0.17
N PRO A 198 -4.07 4.12 0.18
CA PRO A 198 -5.45 3.95 -0.28
C PRO A 198 -6.49 4.68 0.60
N THR A 199 -6.18 4.97 1.85
CA THR A 199 -7.06 5.65 2.80
C THR A 199 -7.10 7.18 2.63
N ASN A 200 -6.15 7.76 1.88
CA ASN A 200 -6.11 9.19 1.64
C ASN A 200 -7.34 9.64 0.83
N HIS A 201 -7.96 10.72 1.26
CA HIS A 201 -9.18 11.31 0.68
C HIS A 201 -10.45 10.46 0.82
N LEU A 202 -10.43 9.42 1.66
CA LEU A 202 -11.62 8.67 2.08
C LEU A 202 -12.11 9.17 3.44
N ASP A 203 -13.43 9.15 3.64
CA ASP A 203 -14.01 9.33 4.95
C ASP A 203 -14.01 8.01 5.77
N ALA A 204 -14.38 8.09 7.03
CA ALA A 204 -14.31 6.95 7.95
C ALA A 204 -15.20 5.77 7.51
N GLU A 205 -16.37 6.03 6.88
CA GLU A 205 -17.26 4.99 6.39
C GLU A 205 -16.67 4.26 5.19
N SER A 206 -16.12 5.00 4.24
CA SER A 206 -15.44 4.44 3.07
C SER A 206 -14.18 3.67 3.46
N VAL A 207 -13.41 4.13 4.45
CA VAL A 207 -12.24 3.39 4.98
C VAL A 207 -12.71 2.08 5.61
N HIS A 208 -13.75 2.10 6.44
CA HIS A 208 -14.28 0.90 7.07
C HIS A 208 -14.80 -0.13 6.05
N TRP A 209 -15.49 0.32 5.02
CA TRP A 209 -15.92 -0.55 3.93
C TRP A 209 -14.70 -1.16 3.19
N LEU A 210 -13.68 -0.35 2.89
CA LEU A 210 -12.46 -0.80 2.23
C LEU A 210 -11.72 -1.85 3.07
N GLU A 211 -11.61 -1.66 4.38
CA GLU A 211 -11.02 -2.63 5.31
C GLU A 211 -11.74 -3.99 5.21
N HIS A 212 -13.08 -4.00 5.26
CA HIS A 212 -13.87 -5.22 5.13
C HIS A 212 -13.70 -5.89 3.77
N HIS A 213 -13.73 -5.11 2.70
CA HIS A 213 -13.53 -5.60 1.35
C HIS A 213 -12.15 -6.26 1.18
N LEU A 214 -11.09 -5.61 1.65
CA LEU A 214 -9.73 -6.12 1.57
C LEU A 214 -9.46 -7.33 2.49
N ALA A 215 -10.13 -7.40 3.64
CA ALA A 215 -10.02 -8.56 4.52
C ALA A 215 -10.59 -9.83 3.86
N GLN A 216 -11.64 -9.70 3.06
CA GLN A 216 -12.29 -10.81 2.32
C GLN A 216 -11.67 -11.05 0.94
N TYR A 217 -10.80 -10.16 0.48
CA TYR A 217 -10.18 -10.24 -0.84
C TYR A 217 -9.38 -11.53 -1.00
N LYS A 218 -9.62 -12.29 -2.06
CA LYS A 218 -8.97 -13.60 -2.28
C LYS A 218 -7.50 -13.49 -2.66
N GLY A 219 -7.16 -12.45 -3.46
CA GLY A 219 -5.81 -12.19 -3.94
C GLY A 219 -4.87 -11.64 -2.87
N THR A 220 -3.63 -11.42 -3.24
CA THR A 220 -2.60 -10.80 -2.40
C THR A 220 -2.79 -9.29 -2.40
N VAL A 221 -2.78 -8.68 -1.21
CA VAL A 221 -2.86 -7.22 -1.05
C VAL A 221 -1.55 -6.70 -0.47
N ILE A 222 -0.97 -5.70 -1.10
CA ILE A 222 0.21 -4.98 -0.59
C ILE A 222 -0.15 -3.50 -0.52
N ALA A 223 -0.25 -2.98 0.70
CA ALA A 223 -0.66 -1.60 0.94
C ALA A 223 0.46 -0.80 1.63
N VAL A 224 0.76 0.37 1.10
CA VAL A 224 1.53 1.41 1.77
C VAL A 224 0.54 2.39 2.38
N THR A 225 0.58 2.59 3.69
CA THR A 225 -0.24 3.61 4.34
C THR A 225 0.35 4.02 5.69
N HIS A 226 0.01 5.23 6.12
CA HIS A 226 0.30 5.74 7.46
C HIS A 226 -0.86 5.51 8.44
N ASP A 227 -1.97 4.96 7.99
CA ASP A 227 -3.11 4.63 8.81
C ASP A 227 -2.86 3.33 9.59
N ARG A 228 -2.66 3.47 10.89
CA ARG A 228 -2.35 2.37 11.81
C ARG A 228 -3.54 1.44 12.03
N TYR A 229 -4.75 2.01 12.09
CA TYR A 229 -5.98 1.23 12.28
C TYR A 229 -6.28 0.38 11.05
N PHE A 230 -6.12 0.95 9.88
CA PHE A 230 -6.23 0.19 8.64
C PHE A 230 -5.26 -1.00 8.60
N LEU A 231 -3.99 -0.79 8.98
CA LEU A 231 -3.01 -1.87 9.03
C LEU A 231 -3.30 -2.92 10.11
N ASP A 232 -3.90 -2.53 11.23
CA ASP A 232 -4.32 -3.48 12.25
C ASP A 232 -5.48 -4.37 11.80
N ASN A 233 -6.40 -3.83 11.00
CA ASN A 233 -7.59 -4.53 10.55
C ASN A 233 -7.34 -5.40 9.30
N VAL A 234 -6.44 -4.97 8.40
CA VAL A 234 -6.23 -5.63 7.10
C VAL A 234 -4.96 -6.48 7.05
N ALA A 235 -3.86 -6.01 7.65
CA ALA A 235 -2.56 -6.65 7.46
C ALA A 235 -2.38 -7.92 8.32
N GLY A 236 -1.96 -9.01 7.70
CA GLY A 236 -1.45 -10.21 8.37
C GLY A 236 0.08 -10.28 8.42
N TRP A 237 0.74 -9.41 7.65
CA TRP A 237 2.18 -9.23 7.62
C TRP A 237 2.53 -7.75 7.49
N ILE A 238 3.62 -7.36 8.14
CA ILE A 238 4.21 -6.03 7.98
C ILE A 238 5.59 -6.19 7.35
N LEU A 239 5.83 -5.45 6.26
CA LEU A 239 7.14 -5.29 5.65
C LEU A 239 7.69 -3.92 6.03
N GLU A 240 8.67 -3.90 6.90
CA GLU A 240 9.36 -2.66 7.28
C GLU A 240 10.51 -2.38 6.31
N LEU A 241 10.51 -1.21 5.69
CA LEU A 241 11.64 -0.70 4.92
C LEU A 241 12.47 0.24 5.80
N ASP A 242 13.63 -0.25 6.24
CA ASP A 242 14.57 0.50 7.07
C ASP A 242 15.95 0.53 6.40
N ARG A 243 16.49 1.73 6.14
CA ARG A 243 17.82 1.95 5.53
C ARG A 243 18.06 1.17 4.23
N GLY A 244 17.00 0.99 3.44
CA GLY A 244 17.02 0.26 2.18
C GLY A 244 16.85 -1.26 2.32
N GLU A 245 16.82 -1.81 3.52
CA GLU A 245 16.57 -3.22 3.79
C GLU A 245 15.07 -3.50 4.00
N GLY A 246 14.60 -4.65 3.57
CA GLY A 246 13.23 -5.10 3.76
C GLY A 246 13.14 -6.14 4.87
N ILE A 247 12.49 -5.82 5.98
CA ILE A 247 12.37 -6.68 7.15
C ILE A 247 10.91 -7.14 7.29
N PRO A 248 10.61 -8.44 7.04
CA PRO A 248 9.26 -8.96 7.18
C PRO A 248 8.94 -9.31 8.65
N TRP A 249 7.75 -8.93 9.08
CA TRP A 249 7.21 -9.22 10.40
C TRP A 249 5.85 -9.90 10.27
N LYS A 250 5.64 -10.97 11.01
CA LYS A 250 4.34 -11.66 11.01
C LYS A 250 3.39 -10.97 12.00
N GLY A 251 2.18 -10.70 11.54
CA GLY A 251 1.12 -10.05 12.31
C GLY A 251 0.76 -8.68 11.76
N ASN A 252 -0.15 -7.99 12.46
CA ASN A 252 -0.64 -6.66 12.17
C ASN A 252 0.27 -5.56 12.74
N TYR A 253 -0.15 -4.30 12.64
CA TYR A 253 0.63 -3.15 13.11
C TYR A 253 0.95 -3.21 14.61
N SER A 254 -0.02 -3.51 15.46
CA SER A 254 0.17 -3.62 16.92
C SER A 254 1.18 -4.73 17.25
N SER A 255 1.08 -5.87 16.61
CA SER A 255 2.01 -6.98 16.77
C SER A 255 3.44 -6.61 16.32
N TRP A 256 3.57 -5.88 15.20
CA TRP A 256 4.85 -5.34 14.73
C TRP A 256 5.47 -4.39 15.76
N LEU A 257 4.68 -3.47 16.33
CA LEU A 257 5.16 -2.49 17.31
C LEU A 257 5.74 -3.18 18.55
N ASP A 258 5.04 -4.20 19.06
CA ASP A 258 5.50 -5.01 20.20
C ASP A 258 6.80 -5.77 19.88
N GLN A 259 6.86 -6.41 18.71
CA GLN A 259 8.05 -7.14 18.28
C GLN A 259 9.24 -6.20 18.08
N LYS A 260 9.02 -5.04 17.47
CA LYS A 260 10.05 -4.02 17.25
C LYS A 260 10.57 -3.45 18.56
N SER A 261 9.69 -3.13 19.53
CA SER A 261 10.10 -2.61 20.83
C SER A 261 10.95 -3.61 21.63
N LYS A 262 10.59 -4.90 21.59
CA LYS A 262 11.38 -5.99 22.19
C LYS A 262 12.76 -6.12 21.54
N ARG A 263 12.83 -6.06 20.21
CA ARG A 263 14.08 -6.11 19.45
C ARG A 263 14.98 -4.91 19.80
N MET A 264 14.44 -3.70 19.80
CA MET A 264 15.19 -2.50 20.18
C MET A 264 15.73 -2.56 21.61
N ALA A 265 14.91 -3.06 22.56
CA ALA A 265 15.34 -3.26 23.93
C ALA A 265 16.48 -4.29 24.05
N GLN A 266 16.47 -5.34 23.25
CA GLN A 266 17.55 -6.32 23.19
C GLN A 266 18.82 -5.73 22.57
N GLU A 267 18.68 -5.01 21.43
CA GLU A 267 19.79 -4.35 20.76
C GLU A 267 20.46 -3.30 21.66
N SER A 268 19.69 -2.50 22.41
CA SER A 268 20.21 -1.53 23.34
C SER A 268 20.97 -2.20 24.51
N LYS A 269 20.50 -3.34 25.01
CA LYS A 269 21.22 -4.13 26.03
C LYS A 269 22.53 -4.69 25.49
N VAL A 270 22.54 -5.15 24.25
CA VAL A 270 23.74 -5.67 23.56
C VAL A 270 24.73 -4.52 23.32
N ALA A 271 24.25 -3.37 22.81
CA ALA A 271 25.07 -2.17 22.60
C ALA A 271 25.69 -1.67 23.91
N SER A 272 24.90 -1.60 24.99
CA SER A 272 25.38 -1.20 26.34
C SER A 272 26.45 -2.16 26.88
N LYS A 273 26.26 -3.48 26.73
CA LYS A 273 27.28 -4.48 27.10
C LYS A 273 28.56 -4.33 26.28
N ARG A 274 28.40 -4.06 24.99
CA ARG A 274 29.50 -3.88 24.05
C ARG A 274 30.29 -2.60 24.37
N GLN A 275 29.57 -1.50 24.65
CA GLN A 275 30.22 -0.25 25.06
C GLN A 275 31.05 -0.43 26.35
N LYS A 276 30.52 -1.12 27.37
CA LYS A 276 31.27 -1.47 28.55
C LYS A 276 32.51 -2.35 28.29
N THR A 277 32.42 -3.20 27.27
CA THR A 277 33.57 -4.01 26.85
C THR A 277 34.63 -3.16 26.16
N LEU A 278 34.19 -2.25 25.27
CA LEU A 278 35.07 -1.28 24.58
C LEU A 278 35.77 -0.36 25.59
N GLU A 279 35.07 0.15 26.60
CA GLU A 279 35.63 0.98 27.67
C GLU A 279 36.71 0.23 28.45
N ARG A 280 36.47 -1.05 28.81
CA ARG A 280 37.46 -1.89 29.50
C ARG A 280 38.70 -2.17 28.63
N GLU A 281 38.50 -2.47 27.34
CA GLU A 281 39.62 -2.68 26.44
C GLU A 281 40.38 -1.37 26.19
N LEU A 282 39.72 -0.22 26.15
CA LEU A 282 40.35 1.10 26.04
C LEU A 282 41.17 1.46 27.28
N GLU A 283 40.64 1.23 28.50
CA GLU A 283 41.37 1.41 29.72
C GLU A 283 42.62 0.52 29.75
N TRP A 284 42.48 -0.73 29.35
CA TRP A 284 43.59 -1.67 29.27
C TRP A 284 44.67 -1.22 28.27
N VAL A 285 44.30 -0.71 27.11
CA VAL A 285 45.21 -0.13 26.10
C VAL A 285 45.94 1.10 26.64
N ARG A 286 45.22 1.96 27.41
CA ARG A 286 45.81 3.17 28.04
C ARG A 286 46.77 2.87 29.17
N GLN A 287 46.56 1.79 29.93
CA GLN A 287 47.43 1.39 31.04
C GLN A 287 48.77 0.82 30.66
N GLY A 288 49.10 0.77 29.35
CA GLY A 288 50.44 0.49 28.82
C GLY A 288 51.07 -0.77 29.40
N ALA A 289 50.68 -1.95 28.96
CA ALA A 289 51.24 -3.20 29.40
C ALA A 289 52.71 -3.31 28.96
N LYS A 290 53.66 -3.06 29.86
CA LYS A 290 55.07 -3.40 29.68
C LYS A 290 55.21 -4.91 29.56
N GLY A 291 55.43 -5.39 28.33
CA GLY A 291 55.80 -6.77 28.05
C GLY A 291 54.70 -7.70 27.51
N ARG A 292 54.66 -7.88 26.19
CA ARG A 292 54.22 -9.03 25.36
C ARG A 292 53.58 -8.54 24.06
N GLN A 293 54.40 -8.28 23.06
CA GLN A 293 54.03 -7.69 21.76
C GLN A 293 52.99 -8.49 20.94
N THR A 294 52.88 -9.81 21.07
CA THR A 294 51.99 -10.62 20.20
C THR A 294 50.51 -10.60 20.66
N LYS A 295 50.26 -10.55 21.97
CA LYS A 295 48.90 -10.45 22.54
C LYS A 295 48.28 -9.05 22.38
N GLN A 296 49.10 -8.03 22.23
CA GLN A 296 48.70 -6.64 22.06
C GLN A 296 48.11 -6.41 20.64
N LYS A 297 48.71 -7.03 19.61
CA LYS A 297 48.27 -6.90 18.22
C LYS A 297 46.91 -7.56 17.96
N ALA A 298 46.62 -8.70 18.60
CA ALA A 298 45.35 -9.38 18.50
C ALA A 298 44.21 -8.60 19.21
N ARG A 299 44.46 -7.93 20.32
CA ARG A 299 43.49 -7.09 21.03
C ARG A 299 43.22 -5.76 20.33
N LEU A 300 44.25 -5.10 19.77
CA LEU A 300 44.08 -3.93 18.92
C LEU A 300 43.22 -4.24 17.69
N ASN A 301 43.47 -5.36 17.02
CA ASN A 301 42.65 -5.81 15.90
C ASN A 301 41.18 -6.10 16.31
N ASN A 302 40.94 -6.60 17.53
CA ASN A 302 39.59 -6.79 18.06
C ASN A 302 38.93 -5.46 18.41
N TYR A 303 39.68 -4.51 18.98
CA TYR A 303 39.17 -3.16 19.24
C TYR A 303 38.80 -2.44 17.94
N ASP A 304 39.63 -2.48 16.92
CA ASP A 304 39.37 -1.88 15.60
C ASP A 304 38.14 -2.52 14.91
N LYS A 305 37.98 -3.84 15.04
CA LYS A 305 36.77 -4.53 14.58
C LYS A 305 35.52 -4.10 15.34
N LEU A 306 35.60 -3.90 16.62
CA LEU A 306 34.46 -3.43 17.46
C LEU A 306 34.12 -1.97 17.16
N MET A 307 35.10 -1.10 16.95
CA MET A 307 34.91 0.30 16.54
C MET A 307 34.31 0.43 15.14
N SER A 308 34.77 -0.34 14.17
CA SER A 308 34.23 -0.28 12.78
C SER A 308 32.78 -0.74 12.68
N GLN A 309 32.30 -1.54 13.63
CA GLN A 309 30.91 -1.94 13.73
C GLN A 309 30.03 -0.90 14.44
N ASP A 310 30.59 -0.01 15.29
CA ASP A 310 29.83 1.02 16.01
C ASP A 310 29.47 2.25 15.15
N GLN A 311 30.26 2.55 14.12
CA GLN A 311 29.95 3.64 13.19
C GLN A 311 28.65 3.46 12.42
N LYS A 312 28.07 2.25 12.40
CA LYS A 312 26.77 1.97 11.76
C LYS A 312 25.53 2.32 12.62
N GLN A 313 25.70 2.63 13.90
CA GLN A 313 24.56 2.81 14.84
C GLN A 313 24.30 4.26 15.27
N LEU A 314 25.13 5.23 14.87
CA LEU A 314 25.12 6.59 15.46
C LEU A 314 24.25 7.63 14.75
N ASP A 315 23.57 7.29 13.67
CA ASP A 315 22.77 8.27 12.92
C ASP A 315 21.27 8.04 13.06
N ASP A 316 20.61 8.26 14.18
CA ASP A 316 19.15 8.47 14.17
C ASP A 316 18.58 8.72 15.58
N LYS A 317 18.92 9.86 16.17
CA LYS A 317 18.01 10.52 17.10
C LYS A 317 17.90 11.98 16.70
N LEU A 318 17.02 12.24 15.76
CA LEU A 318 16.47 13.58 15.57
C LEU A 318 15.54 13.85 16.78
N GLU A 319 16.08 14.34 17.88
CA GLU A 319 15.29 14.93 18.93
C GLU A 319 14.84 16.31 18.44
N ILE A 320 13.58 16.42 18.03
CA ILE A 320 12.97 17.72 17.78
C ILE A 320 12.76 18.38 19.16
N TYR A 321 13.69 19.21 19.57
CA TYR A 321 13.50 20.06 20.73
C TYR A 321 12.63 21.26 20.34
N ILE A 322 11.40 21.28 20.81
CA ILE A 322 10.51 22.44 20.72
C ILE A 322 10.70 23.22 22.01
N PRO A 323 11.38 24.40 21.99
CA PRO A 323 11.53 25.19 23.20
C PRO A 323 10.16 25.64 23.70
N ASN A 324 9.96 25.59 25.01
CA ASN A 324 8.74 26.11 25.61
C ASN A 324 8.55 27.57 25.22
N GLY A 325 7.42 27.89 24.58
CA GLY A 325 7.03 29.25 24.25
C GLY A 325 6.76 30.09 25.50
N PRO A 326 6.61 31.41 25.37
CA PRO A 326 6.23 32.28 26.48
C PRO A 326 4.90 31.77 27.09
N ARG A 327 4.73 31.91 28.38
CA ARG A 327 3.56 31.46 29.12
C ARG A 327 2.31 32.15 28.55
N LEU A 328 1.41 31.36 27.99
CA LEU A 328 0.12 31.82 27.50
C LEU A 328 -0.81 32.10 28.70
N GLY A 329 -1.71 33.07 28.57
CA GLY A 329 -2.72 33.35 29.59
C GLY A 329 -3.68 32.18 29.81
N THR A 330 -4.52 32.28 30.85
CA THR A 330 -5.51 31.24 31.22
C THR A 330 -6.47 30.83 30.11
N ASN A 331 -6.79 31.75 29.19
CA ASN A 331 -7.58 31.47 27.97
C ASN A 331 -6.66 31.70 26.77
N VAL A 332 -6.38 30.66 26.01
CA VAL A 332 -5.52 30.70 24.83
C VAL A 332 -6.29 31.09 23.59
N ILE A 333 -7.46 30.51 23.40
CA ILE A 333 -8.39 30.83 22.30
C ILE A 333 -9.81 30.82 22.85
N GLU A 334 -10.58 31.85 22.53
CA GLU A 334 -12.01 31.93 22.79
C GLU A 334 -12.74 32.22 21.49
N ALA A 335 -13.65 31.35 21.10
CA ALA A 335 -14.56 31.54 19.97
C ALA A 335 -15.96 31.76 20.50
N VAL A 336 -16.62 32.82 20.04
CA VAL A 336 -17.98 33.20 20.44
C VAL A 336 -18.81 33.49 19.20
N GLY A 337 -19.89 32.78 19.00
CA GLY A 337 -20.83 32.99 17.91
C GLY A 337 -20.24 32.82 16.50
N VAL A 338 -19.24 31.95 16.34
CA VAL A 338 -18.54 31.80 15.07
C VAL A 338 -19.38 30.93 14.13
N SER A 339 -19.68 31.48 12.95
CA SER A 339 -20.39 30.76 11.88
C SER A 339 -19.58 30.84 10.58
N LYS A 340 -19.60 29.77 9.79
CA LYS A 340 -18.93 29.72 8.48
C LYS A 340 -19.76 28.94 7.49
N GLY A 341 -19.94 29.51 6.31
CA GLY A 341 -20.53 28.86 5.15
C GLY A 341 -19.72 29.19 3.88
N PHE A 342 -19.93 28.40 2.85
CA PHE A 342 -19.48 28.67 1.48
C PHE A 342 -20.70 28.56 0.57
N ASP A 343 -20.97 29.62 -0.18
CA ASP A 343 -22.13 29.77 -1.02
C ASP A 343 -23.43 29.35 -0.29
N ASP A 344 -24.12 28.31 -0.73
CA ASP A 344 -25.37 27.82 -0.14
C ASP A 344 -25.15 26.74 0.96
N LYS A 345 -23.89 26.36 1.26
CA LYS A 345 -23.58 25.34 2.26
C LYS A 345 -23.07 25.92 3.56
N LEU A 346 -23.91 25.88 4.60
CA LEU A 346 -23.53 26.22 5.97
C LEU A 346 -22.69 25.05 6.55
N LEU A 347 -21.48 25.35 7.06
CA LEU A 347 -20.60 24.36 7.66
C LEU A 347 -20.82 24.23 9.16
N TYR A 348 -20.91 25.36 9.87
CA TYR A 348 -21.25 25.43 11.28
C TYR A 348 -21.81 26.81 11.60
N GLU A 349 -22.68 26.86 12.60
CA GLU A 349 -23.39 28.05 13.06
C GLU A 349 -23.27 28.18 14.57
N ASP A 350 -23.10 29.40 15.06
CA ASP A 350 -23.03 29.75 16.47
C ASP A 350 -22.09 28.86 17.32
N LEU A 351 -20.92 28.55 16.77
CA LEU A 351 -19.91 27.76 17.45
C LEU A 351 -19.27 28.58 18.58
N ASN A 352 -19.39 28.06 19.82
CA ASN A 352 -18.85 28.68 21.02
C ASN A 352 -17.93 27.70 21.73
N PHE A 353 -16.64 28.05 21.91
CA PHE A 353 -15.71 27.23 22.69
C PHE A 353 -14.58 28.06 23.28
N LYS A 354 -13.97 27.54 24.34
CA LYS A 354 -12.78 28.09 24.98
C LYS A 354 -11.72 27.00 25.08
N LEU A 355 -10.50 27.34 24.67
CA LEU A 355 -9.33 26.51 24.87
C LEU A 355 -8.51 27.09 26.03
N PRO A 356 -8.47 26.39 27.18
CA PRO A 356 -7.60 26.75 28.28
C PRO A 356 -6.14 26.42 27.96
N GLN A 357 -5.23 26.94 28.77
CA GLN A 357 -3.83 26.50 28.76
C GLN A 357 -3.79 25.03 29.21
N ALA A 358 -3.01 24.18 28.50
CA ALA A 358 -2.72 22.82 28.87
C ALA A 358 -1.79 22.73 30.12
#